data_9fad41b720c310c9d444098950f349e1
#
_entry.id   9fad41b720c310c9d444098950f349e1
#
_cell.length_a   1.000
_cell.length_b   1.000
_cell.length_c   1.000
_cell.angle_alpha   90.00
_cell.angle_beta   90.00
_cell.angle_gamma   90.00
#
_symmetry.space_group_name_H-M   'P 1'
#
loop_
_entity.id
_entity.type
_entity.pdbx_description
1 polymer ?
#
loop_
_entity_poly.entity_id
_entity_poly.type
_entity_poly.pdbx_seq_one_letter_code
_entity_poly.pdbx_strand_id
1 'polypeptide(L)'
;LYGNLQELRESGGNCACNFFRAMGFDYRYVADGNDVEALIGAFSAVKDTAHPVVVHINTLKGKGYARAEQDRETYHWRAPFDLTTGEPTAPAGAEGYDALTARYLLERMKQDPRVVAITSGTPSVMGFTPERRREAGAQFVDVGIAEEHAVALASGIAKGGGKPVYGVYSTFIQRAYDQLSQDLCINGNPAALLVFWGSLTAMNDVTHLCFFDIPLLGNIPNLVYLAPICREEYFAMLDWSMRQTEHPVAIRVPAAEVSSREGFVAADYGELNRYEVVRRGSGVAVVALGSFFGLGEEVAE
;
A
#
# COMPACT_ATOMS: atom_id res chain seq x y z
N LEU A 1 -3.08 21.88 -10.79
CA LEU A 1 -4.38 21.25 -10.54
C LEU A 1 -4.91 21.55 -9.13
N TYR A 2 -4.11 21.34 -8.06
CA TYR A 2 -4.56 21.59 -6.67
C TYR A 2 -5.07 23.01 -6.46
N GLY A 3 -4.32 24.03 -6.91
CA GLY A 3 -4.73 25.44 -6.82
C GLY A 3 -6.05 25.71 -7.54
N ASN A 4 -6.26 25.11 -8.71
CA ASN A 4 -7.52 25.24 -9.45
C ASN A 4 -8.71 24.59 -8.73
N LEU A 5 -8.52 23.42 -8.10
CA LEU A 5 -9.56 22.78 -7.29
C LEU A 5 -9.91 23.61 -6.04
N GLN A 6 -8.93 24.25 -5.43
CA GLN A 6 -9.16 25.16 -4.31
C GLN A 6 -9.94 26.39 -4.75
N GLU A 7 -9.53 27.01 -5.86
CA GLU A 7 -10.22 28.16 -6.45
C GLU A 7 -11.67 27.84 -6.83
N LEU A 8 -11.92 26.64 -7.40
CA LEU A 8 -13.28 26.14 -7.69
C LEU A 8 -14.16 26.05 -6.44
N ARG A 9 -13.60 25.60 -5.31
CA ARG A 9 -14.32 25.56 -4.02
C ARG A 9 -14.61 26.94 -3.48
N GLU A 10 -13.61 27.81 -3.44
CA GLU A 10 -13.72 29.18 -2.90
C GLU A 10 -14.65 30.04 -3.72
N SER A 11 -14.68 29.89 -5.05
CA SER A 11 -15.56 30.63 -5.96
C SER A 11 -16.96 30.02 -6.14
N GLY A 12 -17.26 28.90 -5.48
CA GLY A 12 -18.51 28.15 -5.74
C GLY A 12 -18.62 27.65 -7.17
N GLY A 13 -17.50 27.30 -7.79
CA GLY A 13 -17.44 26.78 -9.17
C GLY A 13 -17.31 27.85 -10.26
N ASN A 14 -17.18 29.12 -9.91
CA ASN A 14 -17.16 30.27 -10.84
C ASN A 14 -15.76 30.83 -11.11
N CYS A 15 -14.69 30.04 -10.93
CA CYS A 15 -13.34 30.52 -11.24
C CYS A 15 -13.13 30.77 -12.74
N ALA A 16 -12.20 31.68 -13.06
CA ALA A 16 -11.90 32.08 -14.43
C ALA A 16 -11.40 30.90 -15.29
N CYS A 17 -10.67 29.98 -14.67
CA CYS A 17 -10.20 28.76 -15.31
C CYS A 17 -10.82 27.53 -14.62
N ASN A 18 -11.90 27.02 -15.21
CA ASN A 18 -12.51 25.78 -14.74
C ASN A 18 -11.95 24.60 -15.57
N PHE A 19 -11.11 23.79 -14.95
CA PHE A 19 -10.46 22.64 -15.55
C PHE A 19 -11.46 21.68 -16.25
N PHE A 20 -12.60 21.40 -15.61
CA PHE A 20 -13.60 20.49 -16.19
C PHE A 20 -14.27 21.08 -17.43
N ARG A 21 -14.59 22.39 -17.40
CA ARG A 21 -15.15 23.08 -18.59
C ARG A 21 -14.13 23.15 -19.73
N ALA A 22 -12.85 23.32 -19.41
CA ALA A 22 -11.76 23.31 -20.40
C ALA A 22 -11.65 21.95 -21.10
N MET A 23 -12.06 20.86 -20.45
CA MET A 23 -12.15 19.51 -21.04
C MET A 23 -13.45 19.26 -21.82
N GLY A 24 -14.36 20.24 -21.91
CA GLY A 24 -15.63 20.11 -22.63
C GLY A 24 -16.79 19.56 -21.82
N PHE A 25 -16.66 19.45 -20.50
CA PHE A 25 -17.76 19.02 -19.62
C PHE A 25 -18.66 20.20 -19.25
N ASP A 26 -19.96 19.97 -19.16
CA ASP A 26 -20.83 20.81 -18.36
C ASP A 26 -20.46 20.67 -16.88
N TYR A 27 -20.61 21.74 -16.11
CA TYR A 27 -20.12 21.75 -14.73
C TYR A 27 -21.14 22.38 -13.79
N ARG A 28 -21.41 21.68 -12.69
CA ARG A 28 -22.26 22.14 -11.60
C ARG A 28 -21.55 21.94 -10.25
N TYR A 29 -21.51 22.98 -9.43
CA TYR A 29 -20.95 22.91 -8.08
C TYR A 29 -22.05 22.79 -7.03
N VAL A 30 -21.85 21.93 -6.03
CA VAL A 30 -22.72 21.73 -4.87
C VAL A 30 -21.88 22.03 -3.61
N ALA A 31 -22.15 23.20 -3.00
CA ALA A 31 -21.38 23.69 -1.86
C ALA A 31 -21.61 22.84 -0.59
N ASP A 32 -22.85 22.44 -0.34
CA ASP A 32 -23.21 21.55 0.78
C ASP A 32 -23.54 20.14 0.27
N GLY A 33 -22.49 19.39 0.01
CA GLY A 33 -22.57 18.03 -0.53
C GLY A 33 -22.93 16.96 0.52
N ASN A 34 -23.07 17.33 1.79
CA ASN A 34 -23.62 16.44 2.81
C ASN A 34 -25.15 16.67 3.03
N ASP A 35 -25.74 17.64 2.36
CA ASP A 35 -27.18 17.89 2.36
C ASP A 35 -27.86 17.08 1.24
N VAL A 36 -28.75 16.16 1.62
CA VAL A 36 -29.46 15.29 0.68
C VAL A 36 -30.39 16.08 -0.24
N GLU A 37 -31.07 17.12 0.24
CA GLU A 37 -31.94 17.95 -0.56
C GLU A 37 -31.16 18.76 -1.62
N ALA A 38 -29.99 19.29 -1.26
CA ALA A 38 -29.10 19.96 -2.20
C ALA A 38 -28.62 18.99 -3.30
N LEU A 39 -28.33 17.72 -2.94
CA LEU A 39 -27.96 16.69 -3.90
C LEU A 39 -29.11 16.32 -4.83
N ILE A 40 -30.33 16.11 -4.29
CA ILE A 40 -31.54 15.84 -5.10
C ILE A 40 -31.76 16.95 -6.10
N GLY A 41 -31.69 18.22 -5.66
CA GLY A 41 -31.81 19.37 -6.54
C GLY A 41 -30.74 19.42 -7.65
N ALA A 42 -29.50 19.13 -7.30
CA ALA A 42 -28.40 19.13 -8.24
C ALA A 42 -28.55 18.02 -9.30
N PHE A 43 -28.84 16.78 -8.87
CA PHE A 43 -29.02 15.65 -9.80
C PHE A 43 -30.30 15.78 -10.65
N SER A 44 -31.39 16.28 -10.07
CA SER A 44 -32.66 16.54 -10.82
C SER A 44 -32.44 17.53 -11.97
N ALA A 45 -31.57 18.53 -11.77
CA ALA A 45 -31.27 19.54 -12.77
C ALA A 45 -30.44 19.00 -13.97
N VAL A 46 -29.79 17.86 -13.82
CA VAL A 46 -28.89 17.29 -14.83
C VAL A 46 -29.28 15.89 -15.33
N LYS A 47 -30.30 15.27 -14.73
CA LYS A 47 -30.70 13.88 -15.02
C LYS A 47 -31.08 13.60 -16.48
N ASP A 48 -31.58 14.62 -17.17
CA ASP A 48 -32.08 14.49 -18.55
C ASP A 48 -31.11 15.14 -19.57
N THR A 49 -29.88 15.51 -19.15
CA THR A 49 -28.91 16.10 -20.09
C THR A 49 -28.40 15.08 -21.10
N ALA A 50 -28.19 15.51 -22.34
CA ALA A 50 -27.54 14.72 -23.38
C ALA A 50 -25.99 14.88 -23.40
N HIS A 51 -25.44 15.77 -22.57
CA HIS A 51 -24.01 16.05 -22.48
C HIS A 51 -23.43 15.51 -21.20
N PRO A 52 -22.14 15.11 -21.18
CA PRO A 52 -21.47 14.72 -19.96
C PRO A 52 -21.37 15.91 -18.99
N VAL A 53 -21.77 15.70 -17.74
CA VAL A 53 -21.80 16.72 -16.69
C VAL A 53 -20.92 16.29 -15.50
N VAL A 54 -20.10 17.18 -15.01
CA VAL A 54 -19.41 17.06 -13.74
C VAL A 54 -20.23 17.73 -12.65
N VAL A 55 -20.80 16.94 -11.74
CA VAL A 55 -21.42 17.42 -10.51
C VAL A 55 -20.35 17.39 -9.42
N HIS A 56 -19.73 18.54 -9.16
CA HIS A 56 -18.66 18.68 -8.16
C HIS A 56 -19.26 18.93 -6.78
N ILE A 57 -19.23 17.91 -5.94
CA ILE A 57 -19.83 17.91 -4.61
C ILE A 57 -18.75 18.18 -3.56
N ASN A 58 -18.91 19.24 -2.79
CA ASN A 58 -18.04 19.54 -1.66
C ASN A 58 -18.58 18.90 -0.37
N THR A 59 -17.91 17.87 0.12
CA THR A 59 -18.32 17.14 1.32
C THR A 59 -17.32 17.31 2.47
N LEU A 60 -17.83 17.23 3.70
CA LEU A 60 -17.02 17.05 4.89
C LEU A 60 -17.01 15.56 5.27
N LYS A 61 -15.88 14.91 5.10
CA LYS A 61 -15.71 13.50 5.49
C LYS A 61 -15.91 13.34 7.00
N GLY A 62 -16.74 12.39 7.41
CA GLY A 62 -17.09 12.18 8.81
C GLY A 62 -18.23 13.06 9.33
N LYS A 63 -18.91 13.85 8.46
CA LYS A 63 -20.01 14.75 8.82
C LYS A 63 -21.05 14.08 9.70
N GLY A 64 -21.36 14.75 10.83
CA GLY A 64 -22.32 14.28 11.82
C GLY A 64 -21.70 13.52 13.00
N TYR A 65 -20.39 13.22 12.95
CA TYR A 65 -19.66 12.65 14.07
C TYR A 65 -18.38 13.48 14.33
N ALA A 66 -18.40 14.30 15.37
CA ALA A 66 -17.37 15.30 15.63
C ALA A 66 -15.94 14.73 15.68
N ARG A 67 -15.75 13.53 16.22
CA ARG A 67 -14.44 12.86 16.26
C ARG A 67 -13.93 12.51 14.83
N ALA A 68 -14.82 12.03 13.97
CA ALA A 68 -14.47 11.72 12.60
C ALA A 68 -14.22 12.97 11.75
N GLU A 69 -14.91 14.07 12.05
CA GLU A 69 -14.64 15.37 11.40
C GLU A 69 -13.27 15.92 11.76
N GLN A 70 -12.79 15.68 13.00
CA GLN A 70 -11.48 16.12 13.51
C GLN A 70 -10.34 15.20 13.08
N ASP A 71 -10.56 13.88 13.05
CA ASP A 71 -9.56 12.88 12.68
C ASP A 71 -10.07 11.98 11.56
N ARG A 72 -10.03 12.52 10.34
CA ARG A 72 -10.57 11.87 9.13
C ARG A 72 -9.78 10.65 8.71
N GLU A 73 -8.52 10.56 9.07
CA GLU A 73 -7.64 9.44 8.72
C GLU A 73 -7.99 8.23 9.58
N THR A 74 -8.02 8.36 10.89
CA THR A 74 -8.38 7.29 11.82
C THR A 74 -9.79 6.75 11.56
N TYR A 75 -10.75 7.63 11.24
CA TYR A 75 -12.14 7.25 10.98
C TYR A 75 -12.43 6.96 9.50
N HIS A 76 -11.43 6.91 8.64
CA HIS A 76 -11.62 6.47 7.24
C HIS A 76 -12.01 4.99 7.16
N TRP A 77 -11.31 4.17 7.90
CA TRP A 77 -11.63 2.77 8.17
C TRP A 77 -11.23 2.46 9.61
N ARG A 78 -12.16 1.94 10.39
CA ARG A 78 -11.90 1.62 11.79
C ARG A 78 -12.65 0.35 12.19
N ALA A 79 -11.99 -0.50 12.98
CA ALA A 79 -12.64 -1.61 13.66
C ALA A 79 -13.79 -1.11 14.55
N PRO A 80 -14.76 -1.95 14.94
CA PRO A 80 -15.87 -1.56 15.81
C PRO A 80 -15.40 -0.79 17.06
N PHE A 81 -16.05 0.33 17.32
CA PHE A 81 -15.70 1.24 18.42
C PHE A 81 -16.95 1.77 19.12
N ASP A 82 -16.82 2.23 20.37
CA ASP A 82 -17.87 2.90 21.13
C ASP A 82 -18.07 4.33 20.58
N LEU A 83 -19.31 4.65 20.19
CA LEU A 83 -19.64 5.95 19.59
C LEU A 83 -19.46 7.13 20.56
N THR A 84 -19.60 6.90 21.87
CA THR A 84 -19.48 7.95 22.88
C THR A 84 -18.02 8.30 23.15
N THR A 85 -17.20 7.28 23.36
CA THR A 85 -15.79 7.45 23.70
C THR A 85 -14.87 7.54 22.48
N GLY A 86 -15.28 6.92 21.37
CA GLY A 86 -14.44 6.74 20.17
C GLY A 86 -13.40 5.62 20.34
N GLU A 87 -13.38 4.90 21.46
CA GLU A 87 -12.41 3.84 21.72
C GLU A 87 -12.80 2.51 21.07
N PRO A 88 -11.82 1.70 20.62
CA PRO A 88 -12.11 0.37 20.10
C PRO A 88 -12.85 -0.49 21.11
N THR A 89 -13.83 -1.27 20.66
CA THR A 89 -14.56 -2.22 21.53
C THR A 89 -13.83 -3.55 21.74
N ALA A 90 -12.85 -3.84 20.89
CA ALA A 90 -11.96 -4.99 21.05
C ALA A 90 -10.58 -4.53 21.56
N PRO A 91 -9.90 -5.35 22.37
CA PRO A 91 -8.53 -5.05 22.77
C PRO A 91 -7.61 -4.92 21.53
N ALA A 92 -6.58 -4.10 21.64
CA ALA A 92 -5.57 -3.99 20.61
C ALA A 92 -4.96 -5.37 20.34
N GLY A 93 -4.89 -5.78 19.08
CA GLY A 93 -4.19 -6.99 18.68
C GLY A 93 -2.67 -6.88 18.90
N ALA A 94 -1.97 -8.00 18.74
CA ALA A 94 -0.52 -8.00 18.72
C ALA A 94 0.01 -7.09 17.59
N GLU A 95 1.23 -6.59 17.75
CA GLU A 95 1.89 -5.75 16.76
C GLU A 95 2.08 -6.52 15.44
N GLY A 96 1.55 -5.97 14.35
CA GLY A 96 1.61 -6.58 13.01
C GLY A 96 2.89 -6.26 12.24
N TYR A 97 3.07 -6.88 11.09
CA TYR A 97 4.19 -6.62 10.18
C TYR A 97 4.26 -5.16 9.71
N ASP A 98 3.13 -4.47 9.63
CA ASP A 98 3.03 -3.04 9.29
C ASP A 98 3.78 -2.17 10.31
N ALA A 99 3.45 -2.30 11.59
CA ALA A 99 4.06 -1.52 12.66
C ALA A 99 5.56 -1.87 12.84
N LEU A 100 5.91 -3.15 12.70
CA LEU A 100 7.28 -3.65 12.70
C LEU A 100 8.09 -3.03 11.55
N THR A 101 7.51 -2.97 10.34
CA THR A 101 8.13 -2.39 9.14
C THR A 101 8.43 -0.90 9.34
N ALA A 102 7.44 -0.12 9.82
CA ALA A 102 7.67 1.31 10.07
C ALA A 102 8.81 1.55 11.04
N ARG A 103 8.82 0.83 12.17
CA ARG A 103 9.89 0.97 13.17
C ARG A 103 11.26 0.62 12.59
N TYR A 104 11.35 -0.48 11.85
CA TYR A 104 12.58 -0.89 11.20
C TYR A 104 13.07 0.15 10.19
N LEU A 105 12.20 0.66 9.33
CA LEU A 105 12.56 1.66 8.33
C LEU A 105 12.99 2.98 8.97
N LEU A 106 12.31 3.45 10.02
CA LEU A 106 12.70 4.65 10.76
C LEU A 106 14.11 4.54 11.34
N GLU A 107 14.48 3.39 11.90
CA GLU A 107 15.84 3.16 12.39
C GLU A 107 16.86 3.15 11.24
N ARG A 108 16.54 2.59 10.09
CA ARG A 108 17.39 2.64 8.90
C ARG A 108 17.53 4.05 8.32
N MET A 109 16.45 4.83 8.29
CA MET A 109 16.46 6.24 7.84
C MET A 109 17.38 7.11 8.69
N LYS A 110 17.45 6.90 10.01
CA LYS A 110 18.38 7.60 10.90
C LYS A 110 19.85 7.33 10.55
N GLN A 111 20.13 6.16 10.00
CA GLN A 111 21.50 5.71 9.69
C GLN A 111 21.91 5.99 8.25
N ASP A 112 20.95 6.02 7.32
CA ASP A 112 21.19 6.18 5.88
C ASP A 112 20.14 7.11 5.25
N PRO A 113 20.51 8.35 4.89
CA PRO A 113 19.60 9.31 4.28
C PRO A 113 19.08 8.90 2.89
N ARG A 114 19.64 7.85 2.29
CA ARG A 114 19.21 7.33 0.99
C ARG A 114 17.98 6.42 1.10
N VAL A 115 17.62 5.95 2.31
CA VAL A 115 16.42 5.12 2.53
C VAL A 115 15.19 6.00 2.42
N VAL A 116 14.28 5.63 1.52
CA VAL A 116 13.03 6.37 1.27
C VAL A 116 11.85 5.40 1.29
N ALA A 117 10.90 5.60 2.19
CA ALA A 117 9.64 4.87 2.19
C ALA A 117 8.64 5.56 1.25
N ILE A 118 8.00 4.78 0.39
CA ILE A 118 7.01 5.26 -0.58
C ILE A 118 5.69 4.56 -0.32
N THR A 119 4.58 5.29 -0.41
CA THR A 119 3.22 4.73 -0.41
C THR A 119 2.36 5.40 -1.47
N SER A 120 1.27 4.75 -1.85
CA SER A 120 0.27 5.25 -2.82
C SER A 120 -1.09 5.45 -2.16
N GLY A 121 -1.17 6.46 -1.27
CA GLY A 121 -2.40 6.82 -0.56
C GLY A 121 -2.78 5.89 0.59
N THR A 122 -1.91 4.96 0.98
CA THR A 122 -2.15 3.98 2.04
C THR A 122 -0.99 3.92 3.04
N PRO A 123 -0.67 5.01 3.75
CA PRO A 123 0.48 5.06 4.66
C PRO A 123 0.41 4.01 5.79
N SER A 124 -0.78 3.62 6.20
CA SER A 124 -1.00 2.60 7.23
C SER A 124 -0.56 1.20 6.81
N VAL A 125 -0.47 0.91 5.50
CA VAL A 125 -0.03 -0.42 5.01
C VAL A 125 1.37 -0.80 5.51
N MET A 126 2.25 0.20 5.65
CA MET A 126 3.58 0.06 6.24
C MET A 126 3.66 0.58 7.68
N GLY A 127 2.53 0.83 8.34
CA GLY A 127 2.48 1.32 9.71
C GLY A 127 2.95 2.77 9.91
N PHE A 128 2.99 3.60 8.87
CA PHE A 128 3.36 5.01 8.97
C PHE A 128 2.19 5.87 9.47
N THR A 129 2.02 5.92 10.78
CA THR A 129 1.09 6.85 11.45
C THR A 129 1.48 8.31 11.16
N PRO A 130 0.60 9.30 11.43
CA PRO A 130 0.95 10.72 11.30
C PRO A 130 2.23 11.11 12.05
N GLU A 131 2.48 10.54 13.23
CA GLU A 131 3.70 10.76 14.04
C GLU A 131 4.94 10.21 13.33
N ARG A 132 4.86 8.96 12.86
CA ARG A 132 5.98 8.29 12.16
C ARG A 132 6.31 8.97 10.83
N ARG A 133 5.30 9.49 10.13
CA ARG A 133 5.53 10.32 8.92
C ARG A 133 6.27 11.62 9.23
N ARG A 134 5.91 12.28 10.35
CA ARG A 134 6.65 13.48 10.81
C ARG A 134 8.09 13.14 11.20
N GLU A 135 8.32 12.01 11.86
CA GLU A 135 9.66 11.53 12.20
C GLU A 135 10.50 11.22 10.95
N ALA A 136 9.93 10.55 9.95
CA ALA A 136 10.60 10.24 8.69
C ALA A 136 10.90 11.48 7.84
N GLY A 137 10.08 12.53 7.95
CA GLY A 137 10.26 13.77 7.20
C GLY A 137 10.34 13.57 5.69
N ALA A 138 11.38 14.07 5.05
CA ALA A 138 11.58 13.98 3.61
C ALA A 138 11.87 12.55 3.09
N GLN A 139 12.17 11.61 3.99
CA GLN A 139 12.39 10.19 3.63
C GLN A 139 11.07 9.39 3.55
N PHE A 140 9.92 10.01 3.78
CA PHE A 140 8.62 9.43 3.53
C PHE A 140 7.90 10.18 2.42
N VAL A 141 7.46 9.47 1.38
CA VAL A 141 6.76 10.02 0.22
C VAL A 141 5.42 9.30 0.04
N ASP A 142 4.34 10.05 0.03
CA ASP A 142 3.02 9.58 -0.37
C ASP A 142 2.65 10.20 -1.72
N VAL A 143 2.52 9.40 -2.75
CA VAL A 143 2.20 9.85 -4.10
C VAL A 143 0.69 9.98 -4.35
N GLY A 144 -0.14 9.71 -3.35
CA GLY A 144 -1.59 9.57 -3.51
C GLY A 144 -1.95 8.25 -4.18
N ILE A 145 -3.21 8.11 -4.63
CA ILE A 145 -3.67 6.89 -5.32
C ILE A 145 -3.09 6.88 -6.75
N ALA A 146 -1.81 6.52 -6.86
CA ALA A 146 -1.03 6.52 -8.10
C ALA A 146 0.07 5.46 -8.02
N GLU A 147 -0.31 4.19 -7.98
CA GLU A 147 0.59 3.04 -7.83
C GLU A 147 1.61 2.98 -8.96
N GLU A 148 1.20 3.31 -10.17
CA GLU A 148 2.06 3.37 -11.35
C GLU A 148 3.18 4.38 -11.18
N HIS A 149 2.83 5.57 -10.65
CA HIS A 149 3.82 6.60 -10.35
C HIS A 149 4.75 6.19 -9.20
N ALA A 150 4.24 5.48 -8.19
CA ALA A 150 5.05 4.98 -7.07
C ALA A 150 6.16 4.05 -7.54
N VAL A 151 5.87 3.14 -8.47
CA VAL A 151 6.86 2.23 -9.06
C VAL A 151 7.89 2.99 -9.91
N ALA A 152 7.44 3.89 -10.78
CA ALA A 152 8.33 4.72 -11.60
C ALA A 152 9.24 5.61 -10.72
N LEU A 153 8.69 6.20 -9.65
CA LEU A 153 9.44 6.99 -8.67
C LEU A 153 10.48 6.13 -7.94
N ALA A 154 10.10 4.93 -7.48
CA ALA A 154 11.03 4.00 -6.85
C ALA A 154 12.18 3.63 -7.78
N SER A 155 11.87 3.34 -9.05
CA SER A 155 12.87 3.08 -10.08
C SER A 155 13.85 4.27 -10.26
N GLY A 156 13.31 5.49 -10.35
CA GLY A 156 14.11 6.71 -10.47
C GLY A 156 15.01 6.98 -9.25
N ILE A 157 14.49 6.80 -8.03
CA ILE A 157 15.26 6.94 -6.79
C ILE A 157 16.39 5.91 -6.76
N ALA A 158 16.11 4.64 -7.07
CA ALA A 158 17.12 3.58 -7.12
C ALA A 158 18.20 3.88 -8.16
N LYS A 159 17.82 4.34 -9.34
CA LYS A 159 18.75 4.77 -10.39
C LYS A 159 19.65 5.93 -9.94
N GLY A 160 19.13 6.82 -9.10
CA GLY A 160 19.89 7.91 -8.49
C GLY A 160 20.76 7.50 -7.29
N GLY A 161 20.85 6.21 -6.97
CA GLY A 161 21.63 5.68 -5.83
C GLY A 161 20.91 5.73 -4.49
N GLY A 162 19.62 6.05 -4.48
CA GLY A 162 18.75 5.93 -3.30
C GLY A 162 18.35 4.48 -3.04
N LYS A 163 17.72 4.25 -1.89
CA LYS A 163 17.22 2.95 -1.42
C LYS A 163 15.71 3.03 -1.19
N PRO A 164 14.91 3.01 -2.24
CA PRO A 164 13.46 3.11 -2.12
C PRO A 164 12.87 1.81 -1.58
N VAL A 165 11.89 1.94 -0.69
CA VAL A 165 11.05 0.87 -0.18
C VAL A 165 9.59 1.27 -0.41
N TYR A 166 8.95 0.66 -1.38
CA TYR A 166 7.55 0.92 -1.71
C TYR A 166 6.64 -0.11 -1.07
N GLY A 167 5.74 0.32 -0.20
CA GLY A 167 4.73 -0.55 0.43
C GLY A 167 3.35 -0.37 -0.18
N VAL A 168 2.73 -1.49 -0.54
CA VAL A 168 1.44 -1.51 -1.23
C VAL A 168 0.66 -2.79 -0.89
N TYR A 169 -0.67 -2.71 -0.89
CA TYR A 169 -1.50 -3.92 -0.79
C TYR A 169 -1.37 -4.78 -2.04
N SER A 170 -1.33 -6.08 -1.85
CA SER A 170 -1.22 -7.08 -2.92
C SER A 170 -2.28 -6.90 -4.02
N THR A 171 -3.50 -6.48 -3.66
CA THR A 171 -4.54 -6.18 -4.64
C THR A 171 -4.28 -4.92 -5.47
N PHE A 172 -3.58 -3.92 -4.93
CA PHE A 172 -3.36 -2.64 -5.63
C PHE A 172 -2.15 -2.66 -6.55
N ILE A 173 -1.14 -3.51 -6.27
CA ILE A 173 0.05 -3.62 -7.12
C ILE A 173 -0.28 -4.05 -8.56
N GLN A 174 -1.43 -4.68 -8.78
CA GLN A 174 -1.86 -5.09 -10.12
C GLN A 174 -2.02 -3.93 -11.12
N ARG A 175 -2.28 -2.72 -10.63
CA ARG A 175 -2.37 -1.51 -11.49
C ARG A 175 -1.04 -1.15 -12.13
N ALA A 176 0.07 -1.48 -11.47
CA ALA A 176 1.40 -1.08 -11.85
C ALA A 176 2.18 -2.18 -12.61
N TYR A 177 1.49 -3.17 -13.20
CA TYR A 177 2.15 -4.28 -13.89
C TYR A 177 3.11 -3.82 -14.99
N ASP A 178 2.68 -2.86 -15.79
CA ASP A 178 3.50 -2.29 -16.87
C ASP A 178 4.74 -1.58 -16.31
N GLN A 179 4.57 -0.73 -15.30
CA GLN A 179 5.68 -0.01 -14.66
C GLN A 179 6.65 -0.96 -13.95
N LEU A 180 6.14 -2.03 -13.34
CA LEU A 180 6.99 -3.08 -12.76
C LEU A 180 7.87 -3.73 -13.83
N SER A 181 7.28 -4.10 -14.97
CA SER A 181 8.00 -4.77 -16.04
C SER A 181 8.92 -3.80 -16.81
N GLN A 182 8.41 -2.63 -17.24
CA GLN A 182 9.10 -1.70 -18.12
C GLN A 182 10.01 -0.73 -17.35
N ASP A 183 9.46 -0.01 -16.38
CA ASP A 183 10.21 1.06 -15.71
C ASP A 183 11.19 0.52 -14.66
N LEU A 184 10.86 -0.58 -14.00
CA LEU A 184 11.67 -1.14 -12.93
C LEU A 184 12.54 -2.33 -13.39
N CYS A 185 11.93 -3.41 -13.90
CA CYS A 185 12.63 -4.69 -14.09
C CYS A 185 13.51 -4.74 -15.35
N ILE A 186 13.09 -4.14 -16.46
CA ILE A 186 13.95 -4.01 -17.66
C ILE A 186 15.18 -3.17 -17.35
N ASN A 187 15.02 -2.13 -16.53
CA ASN A 187 16.13 -1.26 -16.12
C ASN A 187 17.02 -1.88 -15.03
N GLY A 188 16.60 -2.95 -14.38
CA GLY A 188 17.33 -3.61 -13.29
C GLY A 188 17.59 -2.71 -12.10
N ASN A 189 16.71 -1.72 -11.83
CA ASN A 189 16.93 -0.77 -10.74
C ASN A 189 16.58 -1.40 -9.38
N PRO A 190 17.50 -1.39 -8.39
CA PRO A 190 17.35 -2.12 -7.14
C PRO A 190 16.38 -1.41 -6.16
N ALA A 191 15.10 -1.56 -6.37
CA ALA A 191 14.04 -1.10 -5.46
C ALA A 191 13.46 -2.26 -4.67
N ALA A 192 13.11 -2.04 -3.40
CA ALA A 192 12.37 -2.97 -2.58
C ALA A 192 10.87 -2.67 -2.66
N LEU A 193 10.07 -3.69 -2.96
CA LEU A 193 8.60 -3.62 -3.02
C LEU A 193 8.05 -4.51 -1.90
N LEU A 194 7.30 -3.94 -0.98
CA LEU A 194 6.63 -4.67 0.10
C LEU A 194 5.18 -4.90 -0.27
N VAL A 195 4.87 -6.12 -0.68
CA VAL A 195 3.54 -6.54 -1.12
C VAL A 195 2.77 -7.08 0.09
N PHE A 196 2.03 -6.21 0.74
CA PHE A 196 1.31 -6.50 1.97
C PHE A 196 0.05 -7.32 1.73
N TRP A 197 -0.23 -8.18 2.69
CA TRP A 197 -1.43 -9.00 2.77
C TRP A 197 -1.61 -10.02 1.65
N GLY A 198 -0.52 -10.40 1.00
CA GLY A 198 -0.53 -11.51 0.05
C GLY A 198 -0.84 -12.83 0.75
N SER A 199 -2.13 -13.22 0.86
CA SER A 199 -2.55 -14.46 1.53
C SER A 199 -4.02 -14.77 1.25
N LEU A 200 -4.38 -16.06 1.36
CA LEU A 200 -5.77 -16.50 1.40
C LEU A 200 -6.50 -16.10 2.69
N THR A 201 -5.76 -15.79 3.75
CA THR A 201 -6.28 -15.38 5.06
C THR A 201 -6.33 -13.87 5.25
N ALA A 202 -6.03 -13.08 4.20
CA ALA A 202 -6.06 -11.64 4.24
C ALA A 202 -7.49 -11.07 4.28
N MET A 203 -7.79 -10.08 3.46
CA MET A 203 -9.14 -9.51 3.36
C MET A 203 -10.09 -10.43 2.61
N ASN A 204 -11.35 -10.49 3.07
CA ASN A 204 -12.44 -11.23 2.42
C ASN A 204 -13.32 -10.33 1.54
N ASP A 205 -12.93 -9.08 1.36
CA ASP A 205 -13.67 -8.13 0.54
C ASP A 205 -13.45 -8.42 -0.95
N VAL A 206 -14.52 -8.39 -1.73
CA VAL A 206 -14.50 -8.64 -3.17
C VAL A 206 -13.50 -7.76 -3.93
N THR A 207 -13.25 -6.55 -3.44
CA THR A 207 -12.32 -5.59 -4.03
C THR A 207 -10.90 -5.68 -3.52
N HIS A 208 -10.66 -6.47 -2.46
CA HIS A 208 -9.38 -6.58 -1.77
C HIS A 208 -8.91 -8.03 -1.60
N LEU A 209 -9.15 -8.87 -2.61
CA LEU A 209 -8.72 -10.26 -2.63
C LEU A 209 -7.19 -10.34 -2.89
N CYS A 210 -6.42 -10.35 -1.84
CA CYS A 210 -4.96 -10.24 -1.88
C CYS A 210 -4.25 -11.58 -2.15
N PHE A 211 -4.64 -12.36 -3.15
CA PHE A 211 -4.04 -13.68 -3.45
C PHE A 211 -3.62 -13.90 -4.92
N PHE A 212 -3.76 -12.88 -5.78
CA PHE A 212 -3.33 -12.96 -7.19
C PHE A 212 -1.87 -12.55 -7.42
N ASP A 213 -1.19 -12.12 -6.39
CA ASP A 213 0.17 -11.57 -6.44
C ASP A 213 1.21 -12.58 -6.96
N ILE A 214 1.11 -13.85 -6.58
CA ILE A 214 2.08 -14.87 -7.02
C ILE A 214 2.11 -15.02 -8.54
N PRO A 215 1.00 -15.32 -9.25
CA PRO A 215 1.02 -15.39 -10.71
C PRO A 215 1.28 -14.05 -11.38
N LEU A 216 0.88 -12.94 -10.75
CA LEU A 216 1.08 -11.59 -11.29
C LEU A 216 2.56 -11.20 -11.31
N LEU A 217 3.25 -11.35 -10.18
CA LEU A 217 4.64 -10.93 -10.03
C LEU A 217 5.63 -12.00 -10.49
N GLY A 218 5.30 -13.27 -10.29
CA GLY A 218 6.18 -14.40 -10.62
C GLY A 218 6.47 -14.58 -12.12
N ASN A 219 5.75 -13.89 -13.00
CA ASN A 219 6.02 -13.94 -14.45
C ASN A 219 6.81 -12.71 -14.97
N ILE A 220 7.15 -11.74 -14.12
CA ILE A 220 7.92 -10.57 -14.53
C ILE A 220 9.41 -10.92 -14.56
N PRO A 221 10.09 -10.85 -15.72
CA PRO A 221 11.52 -11.14 -15.80
C PRO A 221 12.34 -10.19 -14.93
N ASN A 222 13.42 -10.69 -14.36
CA ASN A 222 14.37 -9.96 -13.50
C ASN A 222 13.81 -9.50 -12.14
N LEU A 223 12.53 -9.72 -11.83
CA LEU A 223 11.99 -9.47 -10.50
C LEU A 223 12.32 -10.64 -9.58
N VAL A 224 13.05 -10.37 -8.50
CA VAL A 224 13.22 -11.34 -7.41
C VAL A 224 12.00 -11.27 -6.51
N TYR A 225 11.29 -12.40 -6.33
CA TYR A 225 10.09 -12.43 -5.51
C TYR A 225 10.28 -13.38 -4.32
N LEU A 226 10.27 -12.82 -3.11
CA LEU A 226 10.57 -13.50 -1.85
C LEU A 226 9.31 -13.60 -0.97
N ALA A 227 9.20 -14.70 -0.20
CA ALA A 227 8.09 -14.92 0.72
C ALA A 227 8.63 -15.45 2.06
N PRO A 228 8.75 -14.60 3.10
CA PRO A 228 9.33 -14.98 4.37
C PRO A 228 8.42 -15.91 5.17
N ILE A 229 9.02 -16.85 5.91
CA ILE A 229 8.33 -17.81 6.79
C ILE A 229 8.15 -17.29 8.22
N CYS A 230 8.95 -16.28 8.63
CA CYS A 230 8.92 -15.69 9.96
C CYS A 230 9.42 -14.24 9.93
N ARG A 231 9.30 -13.56 11.07
CA ARG A 231 9.72 -12.17 11.25
C ARG A 231 11.22 -11.98 11.00
N GLU A 232 12.05 -12.89 11.48
CA GLU A 232 13.50 -12.83 11.34
C GLU A 232 13.89 -12.90 9.86
N GLU A 233 13.26 -13.77 9.10
CA GLU A 233 13.48 -13.90 7.67
C GLU A 233 12.98 -12.67 6.89
N TYR A 234 11.82 -12.14 7.28
CA TYR A 234 11.29 -10.91 6.67
C TYR A 234 12.30 -9.76 6.75
N PHE A 235 12.88 -9.52 7.92
CA PHE A 235 13.87 -8.46 8.07
C PHE A 235 15.20 -8.77 7.40
N ALA A 236 15.62 -10.03 7.36
CA ALA A 236 16.79 -10.43 6.61
C ALA A 236 16.64 -10.20 5.10
N MET A 237 15.48 -10.54 4.54
CA MET A 237 15.12 -10.28 3.13
C MET A 237 15.05 -8.76 2.85
N LEU A 238 14.43 -7.98 3.71
CA LEU A 238 14.33 -6.53 3.58
C LEU A 238 15.70 -5.85 3.67
N ASP A 239 16.54 -6.26 4.61
CA ASP A 239 17.90 -5.75 4.74
C ASP A 239 18.74 -6.10 3.51
N TRP A 240 18.66 -7.34 3.02
CA TRP A 240 19.34 -7.75 1.80
C TRP A 240 18.85 -6.94 0.59
N SER A 241 17.53 -6.75 0.42
CA SER A 241 16.96 -6.01 -0.72
C SER A 241 17.44 -4.56 -0.77
N MET A 242 17.68 -3.93 0.40
CA MET A 242 18.21 -2.56 0.48
C MET A 242 19.73 -2.46 0.32
N ARG A 243 20.47 -3.57 0.50
CA ARG A 243 21.95 -3.59 0.38
C ARG A 243 22.43 -4.01 -0.99
N GLN A 244 21.76 -4.94 -1.64
CA GLN A 244 22.12 -5.40 -2.98
C GLN A 244 21.84 -4.29 -4.03
N THR A 245 22.47 -4.39 -5.21
CA THR A 245 22.42 -3.37 -6.27
C THR A 245 22.08 -3.93 -7.65
N GLU A 246 21.64 -5.18 -7.72
CA GLU A 246 21.51 -5.91 -8.99
C GLU A 246 20.06 -6.12 -9.42
N HIS A 247 19.14 -6.25 -8.45
CA HIS A 247 17.79 -6.69 -8.73
C HIS A 247 16.72 -5.81 -8.09
N PRO A 248 15.59 -5.54 -8.77
CA PRO A 248 14.35 -5.19 -8.11
C PRO A 248 13.85 -6.40 -7.31
N VAL A 249 13.40 -6.14 -6.08
CA VAL A 249 12.98 -7.20 -5.14
C VAL A 249 11.57 -6.93 -4.64
N ALA A 250 10.68 -7.88 -4.80
CA ALA A 250 9.38 -7.89 -4.14
C ALA A 250 9.41 -8.84 -2.95
N ILE A 251 8.88 -8.43 -1.81
CA ILE A 251 8.72 -9.26 -0.61
C ILE A 251 7.23 -9.39 -0.30
N ARG A 252 6.74 -10.61 -0.29
CA ARG A 252 5.36 -10.96 0.06
C ARG A 252 5.17 -10.91 1.56
N VAL A 253 4.74 -9.77 2.09
CA VAL A 253 4.57 -9.56 3.52
C VAL A 253 3.35 -10.32 4.02
N PRO A 254 3.48 -11.20 5.03
CA PRO A 254 2.37 -12.03 5.50
C PRO A 254 1.21 -11.20 6.06
N ALA A 255 -0.02 -11.66 5.80
CA ALA A 255 -1.23 -11.14 6.43
C ALA A 255 -1.56 -11.79 7.77
N ALA A 256 -0.90 -12.91 8.07
CA ALA A 256 -1.07 -13.66 9.31
C ALA A 256 -0.41 -12.94 10.50
N GLU A 257 -0.68 -13.46 11.70
CA GLU A 257 0.05 -13.04 12.91
C GLU A 257 1.55 -13.17 12.72
N VAL A 258 2.29 -12.32 13.42
CA VAL A 258 3.75 -12.32 13.35
C VAL A 258 4.28 -13.59 14.02
N SER A 259 4.84 -14.48 13.21
CA SER A 259 5.56 -15.64 13.70
C SER A 259 7.04 -15.33 13.92
N SER A 260 7.67 -16.00 14.89
CA SER A 260 9.08 -15.89 15.21
C SER A 260 9.70 -17.28 15.28
N ARG A 261 10.95 -17.41 14.81
CA ARG A 261 11.71 -18.68 14.87
C ARG A 261 13.03 -18.43 15.60
N GLU A 262 13.15 -19.00 16.81
CA GLU A 262 14.38 -18.96 17.56
C GLU A 262 15.51 -19.71 16.82
N GLY A 263 16.69 -19.13 16.79
CA GLY A 263 17.84 -19.70 16.07
C GLY A 263 17.77 -19.64 14.55
N PHE A 264 16.85 -18.84 14.00
CA PHE A 264 16.79 -18.65 12.54
C PHE A 264 18.12 -18.12 11.99
N VAL A 265 18.61 -18.75 10.93
CA VAL A 265 19.81 -18.34 10.19
C VAL A 265 19.36 -17.92 8.78
N ALA A 266 19.67 -16.68 8.41
CA ALA A 266 19.33 -16.17 7.09
C ALA A 266 20.08 -16.91 5.99
N ALA A 267 19.38 -17.22 4.90
CA ALA A 267 19.97 -17.75 3.68
C ALA A 267 20.76 -16.65 2.92
N ASP A 268 21.55 -17.05 1.95
CA ASP A 268 22.07 -16.13 0.95
C ASP A 268 20.99 -15.90 -0.12
N TYR A 269 20.31 -14.75 -0.04
CA TYR A 269 19.25 -14.40 -0.99
C TYR A 269 19.78 -13.99 -2.39
N GLY A 270 21.10 -13.89 -2.57
CA GLY A 270 21.75 -13.74 -3.87
C GLY A 270 21.75 -15.04 -4.67
N GLU A 271 21.64 -16.20 -4.01
CA GLU A 271 21.44 -17.49 -4.68
C GLU A 271 19.97 -17.66 -5.07
N LEU A 272 19.62 -17.21 -6.26
CA LEU A 272 18.24 -17.21 -6.76
C LEU A 272 17.78 -18.60 -7.24
N ASN A 273 16.44 -18.75 -7.36
CA ASN A 273 15.78 -19.93 -7.95
C ASN A 273 16.11 -21.25 -7.23
N ARG A 274 16.25 -21.20 -5.93
CA ARG A 274 16.45 -22.40 -5.11
C ARG A 274 15.32 -22.60 -4.12
N TYR A 275 15.17 -23.83 -3.67
CA TYR A 275 14.36 -24.22 -2.52
C TYR A 275 15.19 -25.07 -1.57
N GLU A 276 14.81 -25.06 -0.31
CA GLU A 276 15.49 -25.82 0.74
C GLU A 276 14.71 -27.10 1.08
N VAL A 277 15.45 -28.19 1.27
CA VAL A 277 14.87 -29.43 1.79
C VAL A 277 15.02 -29.44 3.30
N VAL A 278 13.99 -29.03 4.01
CA VAL A 278 13.98 -28.91 5.49
C VAL A 278 13.89 -30.30 6.14
N ARG A 279 13.10 -31.21 5.55
CA ARG A 279 12.89 -32.57 6.05
C ARG A 279 12.93 -33.58 4.89
N ARG A 280 13.70 -34.64 5.04
CA ARG A 280 13.73 -35.73 4.07
C ARG A 280 12.71 -36.80 4.45
N GLY A 281 12.00 -37.31 3.47
CA GLY A 281 11.00 -38.38 3.61
C GLY A 281 10.91 -39.22 2.37
N SER A 282 9.89 -40.11 2.29
CA SER A 282 9.60 -40.94 1.14
C SER A 282 8.10 -40.99 0.89
N GLY A 283 7.70 -41.08 -0.39
CA GLY A 283 6.30 -41.22 -0.80
C GLY A 283 5.59 -39.91 -1.19
N VAL A 284 5.68 -38.86 -0.40
CA VAL A 284 5.03 -37.57 -0.69
C VAL A 284 6.02 -36.43 -0.47
N ALA A 285 5.98 -35.44 -1.34
CA ALA A 285 6.68 -34.17 -1.16
C ALA A 285 5.67 -33.07 -0.74
N VAL A 286 5.92 -32.41 0.39
CA VAL A 286 5.18 -31.21 0.82
C VAL A 286 6.00 -29.98 0.46
N VAL A 287 5.44 -29.09 -0.36
CA VAL A 287 6.07 -27.82 -0.75
C VAL A 287 5.27 -26.68 -0.11
N ALA A 288 5.91 -25.89 0.73
CA ALA A 288 5.29 -24.78 1.44
C ALA A 288 6.01 -23.46 1.16
N LEU A 289 5.28 -22.35 1.14
CA LEU A 289 5.78 -21.02 0.82
C LEU A 289 5.32 -19.99 1.84
N GLY A 290 6.26 -19.19 2.33
CA GLY A 290 5.96 -18.04 3.18
C GLY A 290 5.17 -18.41 4.43
N SER A 291 4.11 -17.70 4.74
CA SER A 291 3.28 -17.92 5.95
C SER A 291 2.59 -19.28 6.02
N PHE A 292 2.55 -20.05 4.91
CA PHE A 292 2.06 -21.44 4.90
C PHE A 292 3.12 -22.48 5.25
N PHE A 293 4.33 -22.05 5.54
CA PHE A 293 5.41 -22.96 5.89
C PHE A 293 5.09 -23.77 7.15
N GLY A 294 4.56 -23.11 8.21
CA GLY A 294 4.15 -23.80 9.45
C GLY A 294 3.09 -24.87 9.22
N LEU A 295 2.09 -24.60 8.37
CA LEU A 295 1.10 -25.60 7.98
C LEU A 295 1.76 -26.76 7.22
N GLY A 296 2.76 -26.48 6.38
CA GLY A 296 3.55 -27.52 5.70
C GLY A 296 4.32 -28.43 6.66
N GLU A 297 4.84 -27.88 7.75
CA GLU A 297 5.48 -28.65 8.82
C GLU A 297 4.47 -29.56 9.54
N GLU A 298 3.30 -29.03 9.92
CA GLU A 298 2.22 -29.81 10.56
C GLU A 298 1.71 -30.96 9.67
N VAL A 299 1.60 -30.73 8.35
CA VAL A 299 1.19 -31.78 7.40
C VAL A 299 2.27 -32.84 7.22
N ALA A 300 3.53 -32.50 7.41
CA ALA A 300 4.65 -33.41 7.27
C ALA A 300 4.93 -34.27 8.54
N GLU A 301 4.29 -33.96 9.67
CA GLU A 301 4.31 -34.75 10.90
C GLU A 301 3.34 -35.94 10.82
#